data_3a70b6cd26e3ad3695afc1be35871b24
#
_entry.id   3a70b6cd26e3ad3695afc1be35871b24
#
_cell.length_a   1.000
_cell.length_b   1.000
_cell.length_c   1.000
_cell.angle_alpha   90.00
_cell.angle_beta   90.00
_cell.angle_gamma   90.00
#
_symmetry.space_group_name_H-M   'P 1'
#
loop_
_entity.id
_entity.type
_entity.pdbx_description
1 polymer ?
#
loop_
_entity_poly.entity_id
_entity_poly.type
_entity_poly.pdbx_seq_one_letter_code
_entity_poly.pdbx_strand_id
1 'polypeptide(L)'
;MASIESTALPPAEKSTQTGLLAGLAAYLLWGFLPILFKLLEGVPSATIVANRTIWSLFFVGAILLAASRMAEVRAAFADRATVRSMLISSVLLAGNWLLYVWAVESGQLLEASFGYFINPLVNVAIGMAFLGERQNRWQAIAIAIGAVAVAIQAIGIGRVPYVALGLAMTFATYGYFRKTAKVSSAAGLFVETLLLLPVAAGYLLFTILRDGGLGPHADPYQMSMLLLTGPATALPLLCFA
;
A
#
# COMPACT_ATOMS: atom_id res chain seq x y z
N MET A 1 -10.12 -7.35 -52.92
CA MET A 1 -9.58 -6.52 -51.83
C MET A 1 -10.56 -6.62 -50.67
N ALA A 2 -10.31 -7.49 -49.73
CA ALA A 2 -11.12 -7.64 -48.52
C ALA A 2 -10.63 -6.64 -47.51
N SER A 3 -11.47 -5.68 -47.13
CA SER A 3 -11.24 -4.74 -46.04
C SER A 3 -11.13 -5.51 -44.72
N ILE A 4 -9.98 -5.39 -44.05
CA ILE A 4 -9.81 -5.86 -42.69
C ILE A 4 -10.59 -4.93 -41.79
N GLU A 5 -11.78 -5.35 -41.39
CA GLU A 5 -12.57 -4.68 -40.36
C GLU A 5 -11.76 -4.78 -39.04
N SER A 6 -11.31 -3.63 -38.58
CA SER A 6 -10.70 -3.49 -37.25
C SER A 6 -11.77 -3.83 -36.20
N THR A 7 -11.71 -5.02 -35.64
CA THR A 7 -12.57 -5.48 -34.53
C THR A 7 -12.19 -4.69 -33.27
N ALA A 8 -12.72 -3.47 -33.13
CA ALA A 8 -12.60 -2.73 -31.89
C ALA A 8 -13.43 -3.43 -30.81
N LEU A 9 -12.79 -3.91 -29.76
CA LEU A 9 -13.43 -4.54 -28.61
C LEU A 9 -14.53 -3.61 -28.02
N PRO A 10 -15.65 -4.17 -27.55
CA PRO A 10 -16.72 -3.39 -26.93
C PRO A 10 -16.23 -2.64 -25.67
N PRO A 11 -16.82 -1.48 -25.29
CA PRO A 11 -16.34 -0.61 -24.22
C PRO A 11 -16.14 -1.28 -22.86
N ALA A 12 -16.98 -2.25 -22.50
CA ALA A 12 -16.90 -3.00 -21.24
C ALA A 12 -15.67 -3.92 -21.17
N GLU A 13 -15.28 -4.53 -22.28
CA GLU A 13 -14.11 -5.42 -22.38
C GLU A 13 -12.80 -4.64 -22.27
N LYS A 14 -12.73 -3.43 -22.85
CA LYS A 14 -11.58 -2.53 -22.71
C LYS A 14 -11.37 -2.08 -21.28
N SER A 15 -12.45 -1.80 -20.55
CA SER A 15 -12.41 -1.42 -19.13
C SER A 15 -11.86 -2.55 -18.26
N THR A 16 -12.28 -3.79 -18.49
CA THR A 16 -11.81 -4.97 -17.76
C THR A 16 -10.34 -5.28 -18.03
N GLN A 17 -9.91 -5.18 -19.29
CA GLN A 17 -8.50 -5.40 -19.65
C GLN A 17 -7.58 -4.33 -19.04
N THR A 18 -7.99 -3.07 -19.06
CA THR A 18 -7.22 -1.98 -18.45
C THR A 18 -7.08 -2.20 -16.95
N GLY A 19 -8.15 -2.58 -16.25
CA GLY A 19 -8.10 -2.90 -14.82
C GLY A 19 -7.20 -4.09 -14.50
N LEU A 20 -7.24 -5.14 -15.33
CA LEU A 20 -6.37 -6.31 -15.18
C LEU A 20 -4.89 -5.94 -15.36
N LEU A 21 -4.56 -5.17 -16.39
CA LEU A 21 -3.20 -4.71 -16.66
C LEU A 21 -2.67 -3.79 -15.55
N ALA A 22 -3.52 -2.88 -15.06
CA ALA A 22 -3.17 -2.00 -13.94
C ALA A 22 -2.91 -2.80 -12.65
N GLY A 23 -3.76 -3.78 -12.34
CA GLY A 23 -3.54 -4.70 -11.22
C GLY A 23 -2.25 -5.49 -11.35
N LEU A 24 -1.98 -6.07 -12.54
CA LEU A 24 -0.74 -6.79 -12.82
C LEU A 24 0.50 -5.88 -12.64
N ALA A 25 0.45 -4.66 -13.18
CA ALA A 25 1.51 -3.68 -13.02
C ALA A 25 1.75 -3.33 -11.55
N ALA A 26 0.69 -3.13 -10.76
CA ALA A 26 0.80 -2.86 -9.33
C ALA A 26 1.50 -3.99 -8.57
N TYR A 27 1.10 -5.24 -8.81
CA TYR A 27 1.72 -6.40 -8.15
C TYR A 27 3.18 -6.61 -8.59
N LEU A 28 3.50 -6.39 -9.86
CA LEU A 28 4.89 -6.44 -10.33
C LEU A 28 5.75 -5.37 -9.65
N LEU A 29 5.26 -4.13 -9.58
CA LEU A 29 5.97 -3.04 -8.89
C LEU A 29 6.17 -3.36 -7.40
N TRP A 30 5.14 -3.89 -6.71
CA TRP A 30 5.28 -4.31 -5.31
C TRP A 30 6.27 -5.47 -5.14
N GLY A 31 6.40 -6.37 -6.14
CA GLY A 31 7.38 -7.44 -6.13
C GLY A 31 8.83 -6.96 -6.12
N PHE A 32 9.11 -5.73 -6.62
CA PHE A 32 10.43 -5.12 -6.58
C PHE A 32 10.73 -4.33 -5.28
N LEU A 33 9.72 -4.01 -4.47
CA LEU A 33 9.92 -3.26 -3.21
C LEU A 33 10.93 -3.90 -2.24
N PRO A 34 10.93 -5.23 -2.02
CA PRO A 34 11.92 -5.85 -1.15
C PRO A 34 13.36 -5.59 -1.57
N ILE A 35 13.61 -5.54 -2.90
CA ILE A 35 14.94 -5.24 -3.44
C ILE A 35 15.34 -3.81 -3.07
N LEU A 36 14.44 -2.83 -3.24
CA LEU A 36 14.69 -1.44 -2.85
C LEU A 36 15.00 -1.32 -1.36
N PHE A 37 14.26 -2.02 -0.49
CA PHE A 37 14.51 -1.98 0.95
C PHE A 37 15.80 -2.72 1.33
N LYS A 38 16.17 -3.77 0.61
CA LYS A 38 17.46 -4.43 0.82
C LYS A 38 18.65 -3.54 0.43
N LEU A 39 18.51 -2.67 -0.58
CA LEU A 39 19.51 -1.67 -0.94
C LEU A 39 19.64 -0.54 0.11
N LEU A 40 18.66 -0.42 1.01
CA LEU A 40 18.65 0.49 2.16
C LEU A 40 19.07 -0.22 3.47
N GLU A 41 19.72 -1.37 3.37
CA GLU A 41 20.22 -2.09 4.56
C GLU A 41 21.07 -1.18 5.44
N GLY A 42 20.81 -1.21 6.75
CA GLY A 42 21.48 -0.33 7.73
C GLY A 42 20.75 1.02 7.97
N VAL A 43 19.78 1.40 7.15
CA VAL A 43 18.91 2.56 7.41
C VAL A 43 17.73 2.13 8.28
N PRO A 44 17.49 2.75 9.46
CA PRO A 44 16.38 2.34 10.33
C PRO A 44 15.01 2.36 9.61
N SER A 45 14.19 1.33 9.82
CA SER A 45 12.86 1.19 9.21
C SER A 45 11.99 2.44 9.36
N ALA A 46 12.05 3.10 10.52
CA ALA A 46 11.30 4.34 10.76
C ALA A 46 11.80 5.49 9.86
N THR A 47 13.12 5.57 9.60
CA THR A 47 13.70 6.56 8.67
C THR A 47 13.23 6.29 7.23
N ILE A 48 13.21 5.02 6.81
CA ILE A 48 12.70 4.62 5.49
C ILE A 48 11.23 5.02 5.35
N VAL A 49 10.39 4.69 6.35
CA VAL A 49 8.95 5.00 6.31
C VAL A 49 8.69 6.50 6.36
N ALA A 50 9.45 7.27 7.12
CA ALA A 50 9.33 8.73 7.15
C ALA A 50 9.66 9.36 5.78
N ASN A 51 10.78 8.97 5.16
CA ASN A 51 11.14 9.40 3.81
C ASN A 51 10.10 8.96 2.77
N ARG A 52 9.67 7.71 2.82
CA ARG A 52 8.63 7.17 1.96
C ARG A 52 7.33 7.99 2.03
N THR A 53 6.92 8.40 3.23
CA THR A 53 5.74 9.25 3.45
C THR A 53 5.92 10.62 2.80
N ILE A 54 7.05 11.28 3.05
CA ILE A 54 7.33 12.62 2.54
C ILE A 54 7.47 12.61 1.01
N TRP A 55 8.25 11.68 0.45
CA TRP A 55 8.46 11.62 -0.99
C TRP A 55 7.21 11.16 -1.75
N SER A 56 6.36 10.30 -1.14
CA SER A 56 5.04 9.97 -1.70
C SER A 56 4.13 11.20 -1.73
N LEU A 57 4.12 12.02 -0.68
CA LEU A 57 3.35 13.26 -0.64
C LEU A 57 3.73 14.20 -1.80
N PHE A 58 5.03 14.46 -1.98
CA PHE A 58 5.50 15.31 -3.08
C PHE A 58 5.18 14.73 -4.45
N PHE A 59 5.40 13.42 -4.64
CA PHE A 59 5.15 12.75 -5.91
C PHE A 59 3.67 12.78 -6.29
N VAL A 60 2.78 12.37 -5.37
CA VAL A 60 1.33 12.38 -5.61
C VAL A 60 0.80 13.81 -5.71
N GLY A 61 1.34 14.74 -4.91
CA GLY A 61 1.03 16.15 -4.98
C GLY A 61 1.34 16.75 -6.35
N ALA A 62 2.49 16.43 -6.92
CA ALA A 62 2.86 16.85 -8.29
C ALA A 62 1.89 16.29 -9.34
N ILE A 63 1.49 15.02 -9.23
CA ILE A 63 0.49 14.40 -10.12
C ILE A 63 -0.87 15.13 -10.00
N LEU A 64 -1.36 15.38 -8.79
CA LEU A 64 -2.64 16.06 -8.57
C LEU A 64 -2.63 17.51 -9.07
N LEU A 65 -1.52 18.21 -8.92
CA LEU A 65 -1.33 19.57 -9.44
C LEU A 65 -1.34 19.56 -10.98
N ALA A 66 -0.54 18.67 -11.59
CA ALA A 66 -0.47 18.54 -13.04
C ALA A 66 -1.82 18.15 -13.67
N ALA A 67 -2.58 17.30 -12.97
CA ALA A 67 -3.92 16.87 -13.37
C ALA A 67 -5.03 17.88 -13.01
N SER A 68 -4.71 19.01 -12.34
CA SER A 68 -5.66 20.00 -11.83
C SER A 68 -6.73 19.42 -10.89
N ARG A 69 -6.39 18.38 -10.11
CA ARG A 69 -7.30 17.62 -9.25
C ARG A 69 -7.22 17.99 -7.76
N MET A 70 -6.58 19.09 -7.40
CA MET A 70 -6.46 19.54 -6.00
C MET A 70 -7.82 19.90 -5.35
N ALA A 71 -8.86 20.12 -6.16
CA ALA A 71 -10.23 20.31 -5.66
C ALA A 71 -10.73 19.06 -4.89
N GLU A 72 -10.33 17.86 -5.28
CA GLU A 72 -10.69 16.60 -4.59
C GLU A 72 -10.11 16.53 -3.18
N VAL A 73 -8.88 17.02 -3.00
CA VAL A 73 -8.23 17.11 -1.68
C VAL A 73 -8.98 18.10 -0.78
N ARG A 74 -9.35 19.27 -1.32
CA ARG A 74 -10.14 20.27 -0.56
C ARG A 74 -11.49 19.70 -0.16
N ALA A 75 -12.17 18.98 -1.05
CA ALA A 75 -13.44 18.32 -0.77
C ALA A 75 -13.29 17.26 0.34
N ALA A 76 -12.20 16.50 0.35
CA ALA A 76 -11.94 15.51 1.41
C ALA A 76 -11.79 16.17 2.79
N PHE A 77 -11.11 17.31 2.88
CA PHE A 77 -10.98 18.06 4.13
C PHE A 77 -12.26 18.81 4.57
N ALA A 78 -13.18 19.06 3.65
CA ALA A 78 -14.47 19.70 3.97
C ALA A 78 -15.43 18.78 4.75
N ASP A 79 -15.26 17.45 4.62
CA ASP A 79 -16.11 16.47 5.31
C ASP A 79 -15.37 15.83 6.50
N ARG A 80 -15.82 16.12 7.72
CA ARG A 80 -15.23 15.59 8.96
C ARG A 80 -15.25 14.06 9.05
N ALA A 81 -16.26 13.41 8.48
CA ALA A 81 -16.33 11.95 8.48
C ALA A 81 -15.23 11.36 7.59
N THR A 82 -15.02 11.95 6.42
CA THR A 82 -13.93 11.60 5.51
C THR A 82 -12.57 11.83 6.18
N VAL A 83 -12.33 12.98 6.82
CA VAL A 83 -11.06 13.24 7.52
C VAL A 83 -10.80 12.21 8.60
N ARG A 84 -11.82 11.85 9.42
CA ARG A 84 -11.68 10.82 10.46
C ARG A 84 -11.34 9.45 9.86
N SER A 85 -12.00 9.06 8.77
CA SER A 85 -11.71 7.82 8.05
C SER A 85 -10.29 7.83 7.49
N MET A 86 -9.86 8.94 6.89
CA MET A 86 -8.51 9.11 6.35
C MET A 86 -7.44 9.09 7.44
N LEU A 87 -7.72 9.64 8.63
CA LEU A 87 -6.79 9.57 9.76
C LEU A 87 -6.59 8.12 10.24
N ILE A 88 -7.67 7.35 10.35
CA ILE A 88 -7.57 5.93 10.73
C ILE A 88 -6.81 5.16 9.64
N SER A 89 -7.16 5.36 8.37
CA SER A 89 -6.48 4.69 7.26
C SER A 89 -5.01 5.07 7.17
N SER A 90 -4.62 6.32 7.44
CA SER A 90 -3.22 6.75 7.43
C SER A 90 -2.40 6.06 8.54
N VAL A 91 -2.96 5.93 9.74
CA VAL A 91 -2.29 5.20 10.85
C VAL A 91 -2.13 3.72 10.51
N LEU A 92 -3.17 3.08 9.97
CA LEU A 92 -3.10 1.68 9.52
C LEU A 92 -2.07 1.48 8.42
N LEU A 93 -2.02 2.40 7.44
CA LEU A 93 -1.07 2.37 6.34
C LEU A 93 0.37 2.55 6.83
N ALA A 94 0.62 3.53 7.70
CA ALA A 94 1.94 3.76 8.28
C ALA A 94 2.41 2.58 9.11
N GLY A 95 1.53 2.01 9.94
CA GLY A 95 1.83 0.81 10.73
C GLY A 95 2.13 -0.40 9.85
N ASN A 96 1.36 -0.59 8.79
CA ASN A 96 1.61 -1.64 7.80
C ASN A 96 2.97 -1.46 7.10
N TRP A 97 3.28 -0.25 6.66
CA TRP A 97 4.57 0.06 6.04
C TRP A 97 5.75 -0.17 6.98
N LEU A 98 5.61 0.27 8.23
CA LEU A 98 6.67 0.08 9.22
C LEU A 98 6.90 -1.41 9.51
N LEU A 99 5.83 -2.16 9.70
CA LEU A 99 5.91 -3.61 9.93
C LEU A 99 6.53 -4.33 8.74
N TYR A 100 6.19 -3.93 7.50
CA TYR A 100 6.76 -4.55 6.30
C TYR A 100 8.25 -4.24 6.13
N VAL A 101 8.65 -2.98 6.24
CA VAL A 101 10.07 -2.59 6.12
C VAL A 101 10.89 -3.27 7.22
N TRP A 102 10.40 -3.26 8.46
CA TRP A 102 11.04 -3.95 9.57
C TRP A 102 11.16 -5.46 9.32
N ALA A 103 10.15 -6.10 8.75
CA ALA A 103 10.20 -7.53 8.41
C ALA A 103 11.26 -7.84 7.35
N VAL A 104 11.43 -6.95 6.36
CA VAL A 104 12.51 -7.09 5.36
C VAL A 104 13.88 -6.93 5.99
N GLU A 105 14.09 -5.90 6.83
CA GLU A 105 15.36 -5.65 7.53
C GLU A 105 15.72 -6.79 8.50
N SER A 106 14.73 -7.30 9.23
CA SER A 106 14.94 -8.39 10.20
C SER A 106 15.03 -9.80 9.59
N GLY A 107 15.07 -9.89 8.23
CA GLY A 107 15.17 -11.18 7.53
C GLY A 107 13.88 -11.99 7.52
N GLN A 108 12.74 -11.42 7.89
CA GLN A 108 11.44 -12.08 7.95
C GLN A 108 10.60 -11.90 6.67
N LEU A 109 11.26 -11.71 5.52
CA LEU A 109 10.60 -11.49 4.23
C LEU A 109 9.63 -12.62 3.85
N LEU A 110 9.98 -13.87 4.17
CA LEU A 110 9.11 -15.03 3.91
C LEU A 110 7.79 -14.91 4.68
N GLU A 111 7.86 -14.51 5.96
CA GLU A 111 6.67 -14.33 6.80
C GLU A 111 5.85 -13.11 6.31
N ALA A 112 6.52 -12.01 5.93
CA ALA A 112 5.84 -10.87 5.31
C ALA A 112 5.12 -11.26 4.02
N SER A 113 5.76 -12.05 3.16
CA SER A 113 5.16 -12.58 1.93
C SER A 113 3.94 -13.46 2.22
N PHE A 114 4.00 -14.27 3.28
CA PHE A 114 2.85 -15.07 3.72
C PHE A 114 1.63 -14.21 4.08
N GLY A 115 1.84 -13.01 4.64
CA GLY A 115 0.77 -12.05 4.91
C GLY A 115 -0.05 -11.69 3.67
N TYR A 116 0.56 -11.63 2.49
CA TYR A 116 -0.14 -11.36 1.24
C TYR A 116 -1.08 -12.49 0.81
N PHE A 117 -0.79 -13.74 1.18
CA PHE A 117 -1.70 -14.87 0.96
C PHE A 117 -2.86 -14.88 1.96
N ILE A 118 -2.66 -14.39 3.17
CA ILE A 118 -3.72 -14.24 4.18
C ILE A 118 -4.62 -13.06 3.84
N ASN A 119 -4.08 -11.98 3.30
CA ASN A 119 -4.80 -10.71 3.06
C ASN A 119 -6.13 -10.87 2.28
N PRO A 120 -6.22 -11.62 1.15
CA PRO A 120 -7.50 -11.84 0.48
C PRO A 120 -8.57 -12.48 1.36
N LEU A 121 -8.18 -13.42 2.24
CA LEU A 121 -9.11 -14.08 3.15
C LEU A 121 -9.64 -13.11 4.21
N VAL A 122 -8.75 -12.27 4.77
CA VAL A 122 -9.14 -11.23 5.72
C VAL A 122 -10.03 -10.17 5.05
N ASN A 123 -9.71 -9.76 3.80
CA ASN A 123 -10.55 -8.84 3.03
C ASN A 123 -11.97 -9.39 2.83
N VAL A 124 -12.10 -10.67 2.47
CA VAL A 124 -13.39 -11.32 2.32
C VAL A 124 -14.13 -11.39 3.66
N ALA A 125 -13.45 -11.75 4.74
CA ALA A 125 -14.04 -11.79 6.07
C ALA A 125 -14.58 -10.42 6.51
N ILE A 126 -13.81 -9.35 6.29
CA ILE A 126 -14.23 -7.96 6.54
C ILE A 126 -15.40 -7.57 5.63
N GLY A 127 -15.34 -7.89 4.32
CA GLY A 127 -16.42 -7.63 3.36
C GLY A 127 -17.75 -8.28 3.79
N MET A 128 -17.71 -9.54 4.21
CA MET A 128 -18.88 -10.25 4.71
C MET A 128 -19.40 -9.68 6.03
N ALA A 129 -18.49 -9.38 6.98
CA ALA A 129 -18.87 -8.95 8.33
C ALA A 129 -19.39 -7.51 8.39
N PHE A 130 -18.76 -6.59 7.66
CA PHE A 130 -19.03 -5.15 7.77
C PHE A 130 -19.73 -4.54 6.56
N LEU A 131 -19.58 -5.13 5.36
CA LEU A 131 -20.22 -4.62 4.14
C LEU A 131 -21.42 -5.48 3.70
N GLY A 132 -21.70 -6.59 4.39
CA GLY A 132 -22.80 -7.49 4.07
C GLY A 132 -22.64 -8.20 2.72
N GLU A 133 -21.40 -8.32 2.22
CA GLU A 133 -21.11 -9.00 0.96
C GLU A 133 -21.44 -10.48 1.06
N ARG A 134 -22.11 -11.00 0.05
CA ARG A 134 -22.47 -12.44 -0.03
C ARG A 134 -21.61 -13.09 -1.10
N GLN A 135 -21.02 -14.22 -0.75
CA GLN A 135 -20.21 -15.00 -1.67
C GLN A 135 -21.07 -16.00 -2.43
N ASN A 136 -20.82 -16.18 -3.71
CA ASN A 136 -21.40 -17.28 -4.46
C ASN A 136 -20.67 -18.60 -4.12
N ARG A 137 -21.26 -19.75 -4.53
CA ARG A 137 -20.71 -21.07 -4.21
C ARG A 137 -19.27 -21.27 -4.69
N TRP A 138 -18.91 -20.71 -5.85
CA TRP A 138 -17.56 -20.85 -6.40
C TRP A 138 -16.54 -20.01 -5.63
N GLN A 139 -16.93 -18.80 -5.24
CA GLN A 139 -16.14 -17.95 -4.36
C GLN A 139 -15.93 -18.61 -2.99
N ALA A 140 -16.98 -19.20 -2.40
CA ALA A 140 -16.87 -19.91 -1.12
C ALA A 140 -15.90 -21.11 -1.20
N ILE A 141 -15.94 -21.87 -2.30
CA ILE A 141 -14.99 -22.97 -2.54
C ILE A 141 -13.55 -22.42 -2.65
N ALA A 142 -13.33 -21.36 -3.43
CA ALA A 142 -12.01 -20.76 -3.59
C ALA A 142 -11.46 -20.22 -2.26
N ILE A 143 -12.31 -19.59 -1.43
CA ILE A 143 -11.96 -19.12 -0.08
C ILE A 143 -11.57 -20.30 0.83
N ALA A 144 -12.36 -21.39 0.79
CA ALA A 144 -12.06 -22.58 1.58
C ALA A 144 -10.71 -23.22 1.19
N ILE A 145 -10.42 -23.31 -0.11
CA ILE A 145 -9.12 -23.80 -0.62
C ILE A 145 -7.98 -22.88 -0.13
N GLY A 146 -8.16 -21.55 -0.25
CA GLY A 146 -7.20 -20.57 0.24
C GLY A 146 -6.97 -20.69 1.76
N ALA A 147 -8.03 -20.87 2.54
CA ALA A 147 -7.94 -21.04 4.00
C ALA A 147 -7.17 -22.33 4.37
N VAL A 148 -7.43 -23.44 3.66
CA VAL A 148 -6.68 -24.69 3.84
C VAL A 148 -5.20 -24.50 3.51
N ALA A 149 -4.86 -23.83 2.42
CA ALA A 149 -3.47 -23.55 2.03
C ALA A 149 -2.76 -22.70 3.09
N VAL A 150 -3.42 -21.66 3.63
CA VAL A 150 -2.91 -20.84 4.71
C VAL A 150 -2.71 -21.65 6.00
N ALA A 151 -3.65 -22.54 6.35
CA ALA A 151 -3.55 -23.39 7.52
C ALA A 151 -2.36 -24.37 7.42
N ILE A 152 -2.17 -25.01 6.26
CA ILE A 152 -1.03 -25.90 6.00
C ILE A 152 0.30 -25.14 6.18
N GLN A 153 0.39 -23.94 5.62
CA GLN A 153 1.61 -23.13 5.73
C GLN A 153 1.85 -22.64 7.18
N ALA A 154 0.80 -22.25 7.90
CA ALA A 154 0.90 -21.85 9.29
C ALA A 154 1.40 -22.99 10.19
N ILE A 155 0.91 -24.22 9.96
CA ILE A 155 1.39 -25.42 10.64
C ILE A 155 2.87 -25.68 10.30
N GLY A 156 3.25 -25.54 9.04
CA GLY A 156 4.63 -25.72 8.57
C GLY A 156 5.64 -24.73 9.18
N ILE A 157 5.21 -23.52 9.52
CA ILE A 157 6.04 -22.52 10.22
C ILE A 157 6.28 -22.93 11.69
N GLY A 158 5.42 -23.74 12.31
CA GLY A 158 5.55 -24.24 13.67
C GLY A 158 5.40 -23.18 14.78
N ARG A 159 5.04 -21.93 14.42
CA ARG A 159 4.78 -20.82 15.35
C ARG A 159 3.70 -19.91 14.79
N VAL A 160 3.12 -19.07 15.64
CA VAL A 160 2.16 -18.05 15.18
C VAL A 160 2.87 -17.02 14.30
N PRO A 161 2.43 -16.83 13.04
CA PRO A 161 3.08 -15.91 12.11
C PRO A 161 2.62 -14.46 12.36
N TYR A 162 3.15 -13.81 13.40
CA TYR A 162 2.69 -12.48 13.85
C TYR A 162 2.83 -11.40 12.78
N VAL A 163 3.93 -11.44 12.01
CA VAL A 163 4.19 -10.47 10.95
C VAL A 163 3.14 -10.61 9.84
N ALA A 164 2.91 -11.86 9.40
CA ALA A 164 1.91 -12.15 8.38
C ALA A 164 0.50 -11.71 8.79
N LEU A 165 0.09 -12.05 10.01
CA LEU A 165 -1.20 -11.65 10.55
C LEU A 165 -1.32 -10.14 10.71
N GLY A 166 -0.28 -9.49 11.25
CA GLY A 166 -0.24 -8.03 11.41
C GLY A 166 -0.37 -7.30 10.07
N LEU A 167 0.37 -7.75 9.06
CA LEU A 167 0.30 -7.19 7.71
C LEU A 167 -1.08 -7.41 7.07
N ALA A 168 -1.61 -8.62 7.14
CA ALA A 168 -2.92 -8.93 6.58
C ALA A 168 -4.04 -8.13 7.24
N MET A 169 -4.07 -8.07 8.58
CA MET A 169 -5.10 -7.34 9.33
C MET A 169 -5.03 -5.84 9.10
N THR A 170 -3.84 -5.23 9.18
CA THR A 170 -3.68 -3.79 8.97
C THR A 170 -4.04 -3.38 7.56
N PHE A 171 -3.60 -4.14 6.54
CA PHE A 171 -3.87 -3.82 5.15
C PHE A 171 -5.35 -4.06 4.75
N ALA A 172 -5.95 -5.14 5.23
CA ALA A 172 -7.37 -5.41 4.98
C ALA A 172 -8.28 -4.37 5.65
N THR A 173 -7.97 -3.99 6.90
CA THR A 173 -8.70 -2.92 7.61
C THR A 173 -8.49 -1.57 6.91
N TYR A 174 -7.28 -1.25 6.47
CA TYR A 174 -7.00 -0.10 5.62
C TYR A 174 -7.88 -0.11 4.36
N GLY A 175 -7.94 -1.23 3.65
CA GLY A 175 -8.77 -1.42 2.46
C GLY A 175 -10.25 -1.15 2.72
N TYR A 176 -10.79 -1.58 3.87
CA TYR A 176 -12.15 -1.27 4.30
C TYR A 176 -12.40 0.24 4.43
N PHE A 177 -11.54 0.97 5.15
CA PHE A 177 -11.67 2.42 5.29
C PHE A 177 -11.52 3.13 3.96
N ARG A 178 -10.63 2.67 3.08
CA ARG A 178 -10.46 3.22 1.73
C ARG A 178 -11.68 2.99 0.84
N LYS A 179 -12.28 1.81 0.90
CA LYS A 179 -13.49 1.46 0.14
C LYS A 179 -14.70 2.29 0.59
N THR A 180 -14.79 2.60 1.87
CA THR A 180 -15.91 3.39 2.43
C THR A 180 -15.71 4.90 2.33
N ALA A 181 -14.49 5.37 2.13
CA ALA A 181 -14.18 6.77 1.97
C ALA A 181 -14.55 7.27 0.57
N LYS A 182 -15.23 8.41 0.49
CA LYS A 182 -15.64 9.05 -0.77
C LYS A 182 -14.52 9.89 -1.37
N VAL A 183 -13.33 9.29 -1.54
CA VAL A 183 -12.12 9.97 -2.03
C VAL A 183 -11.45 9.10 -3.06
N SER A 184 -11.03 9.70 -4.18
CA SER A 184 -10.25 8.98 -5.20
C SER A 184 -8.92 8.48 -4.64
N SER A 185 -8.31 7.48 -5.27
CA SER A 185 -7.07 6.88 -4.76
C SER A 185 -5.93 7.88 -4.66
N ALA A 186 -5.74 8.74 -5.67
CA ALA A 186 -4.68 9.74 -5.66
C ALA A 186 -4.90 10.79 -4.56
N ALA A 187 -6.10 11.39 -4.50
CA ALA A 187 -6.41 12.38 -3.46
C ALA A 187 -6.36 11.75 -2.06
N GLY A 188 -6.82 10.50 -1.91
CA GLY A 188 -6.76 9.81 -0.63
C GLY A 188 -5.34 9.53 -0.17
N LEU A 189 -4.46 9.01 -1.04
CA LEU A 189 -3.06 8.79 -0.68
C LEU A 189 -2.36 10.11 -0.34
N PHE A 190 -2.67 11.19 -1.06
CA PHE A 190 -2.16 12.53 -0.73
C PHE A 190 -2.62 12.98 0.66
N VAL A 191 -3.91 12.84 0.98
CA VAL A 191 -4.46 13.21 2.31
C VAL A 191 -3.83 12.35 3.42
N GLU A 192 -3.69 11.04 3.20
CA GLU A 192 -3.06 10.12 4.16
C GLU A 192 -1.61 10.51 4.45
N THR A 193 -0.82 10.75 3.40
CA THR A 193 0.58 11.15 3.57
C THR A 193 0.72 12.56 4.15
N LEU A 194 -0.22 13.48 3.85
CA LEU A 194 -0.27 14.81 4.44
C LEU A 194 -0.60 14.74 5.95
N LEU A 195 -1.53 13.88 6.35
CA LEU A 195 -1.87 13.66 7.77
C LEU A 195 -0.69 13.03 8.54
N LEU A 196 0.11 12.19 7.89
CA LEU A 196 1.32 11.59 8.47
C LEU A 196 2.54 12.52 8.47
N LEU A 197 2.52 13.57 7.65
CA LEU A 197 3.66 14.48 7.50
C LEU A 197 4.20 15.04 8.81
N PRO A 198 3.37 15.51 9.79
CA PRO A 198 3.89 16.02 11.06
C PRO A 198 4.69 14.97 11.83
N VAL A 199 4.24 13.71 11.83
CA VAL A 199 4.93 12.60 12.51
C VAL A 199 6.22 12.25 11.76
N ALA A 200 6.17 12.13 10.44
CA ALA A 200 7.33 11.79 9.63
C ALA A 200 8.42 12.89 9.69
N ALA A 201 8.01 14.15 9.51
CA ALA A 201 8.94 15.29 9.59
C ALA A 201 9.49 15.48 11.01
N GLY A 202 8.64 15.34 12.04
CA GLY A 202 9.05 15.40 13.43
C GLY A 202 10.06 14.32 13.80
N TYR A 203 9.86 13.09 13.32
CA TYR A 203 10.82 12.00 13.49
C TYR A 203 12.16 12.30 12.81
N LEU A 204 12.15 12.72 11.53
CA LEU A 204 13.39 13.07 10.84
C LEU A 204 14.11 14.26 11.48
N LEU A 205 13.38 15.29 11.91
CA LEU A 205 13.96 16.41 12.64
C LEU A 205 14.59 15.95 13.94
N PHE A 206 13.91 15.09 14.70
CA PHE A 206 14.44 14.52 15.93
C PHE A 206 15.74 13.75 15.69
N THR A 207 15.81 12.90 14.65
CA THR A 207 17.03 12.16 14.32
C THR A 207 18.17 13.08 13.87
N ILE A 208 17.85 14.13 13.10
CA ILE A 208 18.84 15.15 12.69
C ILE A 208 19.43 15.86 13.91
N LEU A 209 18.60 16.28 14.86
CA LEU A 209 19.04 17.01 16.05
C LEU A 209 19.82 16.12 17.04
N ARG A 210 19.42 14.84 17.13
CA ARG A 210 20.04 13.89 18.06
C ARG A 210 21.34 13.30 17.51
N ASP A 211 21.36 12.90 16.25
CA ASP A 211 22.43 12.08 15.67
C ASP A 211 23.29 12.86 14.64
N GLY A 212 23.02 14.16 14.46
CA GLY A 212 23.78 15.04 13.57
C GLY A 212 23.48 14.85 12.08
N GLY A 213 22.37 14.20 11.73
CA GLY A 213 21.97 13.97 10.35
C GLY A 213 21.22 12.66 10.15
N LEU A 214 21.01 12.25 8.88
CA LEU A 214 20.32 10.99 8.52
C LEU A 214 21.06 9.72 8.99
N GLY A 215 21.95 9.86 9.97
CA GLY A 215 22.84 8.86 10.51
C GLY A 215 24.21 8.83 9.80
N PRO A 216 25.19 8.17 10.39
CA PRO A 216 26.56 8.10 9.85
C PRO A 216 26.67 7.39 8.49
N HIS A 217 25.56 6.92 7.93
CA HIS A 217 25.51 6.08 6.73
C HIS A 217 24.74 6.68 5.55
N ALA A 218 24.26 7.94 5.63
CA ALA A 218 23.56 8.57 4.52
C ALA A 218 24.55 9.02 3.43
N ASP A 219 25.06 8.08 2.67
CA ASP A 219 25.79 8.39 1.46
C ASP A 219 24.82 8.89 0.35
N PRO A 220 25.32 9.53 -0.70
CA PRO A 220 24.47 10.01 -1.81
C PRO A 220 23.66 8.89 -2.48
N TYR A 221 24.14 7.66 -2.46
CA TYR A 221 23.44 6.50 -3.01
C TYR A 221 22.20 6.18 -2.16
N GLN A 222 22.34 6.05 -0.84
CA GLN A 222 21.22 5.80 0.07
C GLN A 222 20.19 6.93 0.01
N MET A 223 20.63 8.19 -0.08
CA MET A 223 19.73 9.33 -0.26
C MET A 223 18.90 9.21 -1.55
N SER A 224 19.51 8.81 -2.65
CA SER A 224 18.79 8.57 -3.92
C SER A 224 17.77 7.42 -3.79
N MET A 225 18.13 6.34 -3.09
CA MET A 225 17.23 5.22 -2.84
C MET A 225 16.05 5.61 -1.93
N LEU A 226 16.30 6.43 -0.90
CA LEU A 226 15.24 6.97 -0.03
C LEU A 226 14.25 7.84 -0.83
N LEU A 227 14.73 8.67 -1.74
CA LEU A 227 13.88 9.47 -2.63
C LEU A 227 13.00 8.57 -3.51
N LEU A 228 13.55 7.48 -4.05
CA LEU A 228 12.82 6.53 -4.88
C LEU A 228 11.72 5.77 -4.11
N THR A 229 11.77 5.70 -2.78
CA THR A 229 10.73 5.05 -1.97
C THR A 229 9.35 5.70 -2.17
N GLY A 230 9.29 7.00 -2.43
CA GLY A 230 8.04 7.72 -2.69
C GLY A 230 7.32 7.24 -3.93
N PRO A 231 7.90 7.40 -5.14
CA PRO A 231 7.33 6.88 -6.38
C PRO A 231 7.06 5.37 -6.34
N ALA A 232 8.00 4.57 -5.82
CA ALA A 232 7.86 3.12 -5.69
C ALA A 232 6.68 2.70 -4.81
N THR A 233 6.27 3.56 -3.88
CA THR A 233 5.07 3.36 -3.05
C THR A 233 3.81 3.83 -3.75
N ALA A 234 3.86 5.03 -4.33
CA ALA A 234 2.67 5.69 -4.85
C ALA A 234 2.19 5.05 -6.16
N LEU A 235 3.10 4.66 -7.06
CA LEU A 235 2.73 4.10 -8.36
C LEU A 235 1.85 2.85 -8.26
N PRO A 236 2.21 1.80 -7.48
CA PRO A 236 1.34 0.64 -7.35
C PRO A 236 -0.04 0.98 -6.76
N LEU A 237 -0.09 1.85 -5.75
CA LEU A 237 -1.35 2.27 -5.14
C LEU A 237 -2.22 3.09 -6.10
N LEU A 238 -1.61 3.87 -7.00
CA LEU A 238 -2.33 4.59 -8.05
C LEU A 238 -2.82 3.65 -9.16
N CYS A 239 -2.08 2.59 -9.49
CA CYS A 239 -2.53 1.56 -10.43
C CYS A 239 -3.72 0.75 -9.90
N PHE A 240 -3.88 0.65 -8.58
CA PHE A 240 -5.02 -0.02 -7.93
C PHE A 240 -6.29 0.85 -7.90
N ALA A 241 -6.23 2.05 -8.41
CA ALA A 241 -7.32 3.03 -8.49
C ALA A 241 -8.15 2.85 -9.73
#